data_daac33d536dba868c50a1dbf5b2076ce
#
_entry.id   daac33d536dba868c50a1dbf5b2076ce
#
_cell.length_a   1.000
_cell.length_b   1.000
_cell.length_c   1.000
_cell.angle_alpha   90.00
_cell.angle_beta   90.00
_cell.angle_gamma   90.00
#
_symmetry.space_group_name_H-M   'P 1'
#
loop_
_entity.id
_entity.type
_entity.pdbx_description
1 polymer ?
#
loop_
_entity_poly.entity_id
_entity_poly.type
_entity_poly.pdbx_seq_one_letter_code
_entity_poly.pdbx_strand_id
1 'polypeptide(L)'
;MGKQKSIQQEKVRKTIMSVVLAIICVIYMLPILTIFTNTFKNASAVKSDIFALPNSETVVGFDNYVTGMTAGSFPFWKAVIFNVIITVLSAALILLFCSMAAWYVARVNSFFCKIFYYLCVFSMVVPFQMVQFTLSKTADTLKLNTPWTIPVIYLGFGAGLAIFMFVGFAKSIPIEIEEAASIDGCGPVRTYFLVVLPMLKPTLISVGILEIMWVWNDYLLPSLVLDLAKYRNIPMHIQLTNTGSYGQMNLGAMMAMIFLSIVPIIIFYLICQKYIIKGVAAGAVKG
;
A
#
# COMPACT_ATOMS: atom_id res chain seq x y z
N MET A 1 7.26 -27.11 -44.82
CA MET A 1 6.27 -27.73 -43.93
C MET A 1 6.58 -27.55 -42.45
N GLY A 2 7.84 -27.65 -41.93
CA GLY A 2 8.17 -27.51 -40.53
C GLY A 2 7.83 -26.14 -39.89
N LYS A 3 8.10 -25.04 -40.57
CA LYS A 3 7.90 -23.67 -40.05
C LYS A 3 6.42 -23.29 -39.85
N GLN A 4 5.52 -23.78 -40.71
CA GLN A 4 4.06 -23.58 -40.56
C GLN A 4 3.49 -24.38 -39.38
N LYS A 5 3.94 -25.64 -39.16
CA LYS A 5 3.55 -26.44 -37.99
C LYS A 5 4.00 -25.78 -36.69
N SER A 6 5.21 -25.22 -36.63
CA SER A 6 5.76 -24.54 -35.45
C SER A 6 4.95 -23.27 -35.13
N ILE A 7 4.56 -22.46 -36.12
CA ILE A 7 3.72 -21.25 -35.93
C ILE A 7 2.32 -21.63 -35.46
N GLN A 8 1.75 -22.72 -35.94
CA GLN A 8 0.43 -23.19 -35.52
C GLN A 8 0.44 -23.71 -34.09
N GLN A 9 1.48 -24.46 -33.71
CA GLN A 9 1.67 -24.91 -32.32
C GLN A 9 1.86 -23.74 -31.35
N GLU A 10 2.59 -22.70 -31.75
CA GLU A 10 2.78 -21.49 -30.93
C GLU A 10 1.48 -20.73 -30.74
N LYS A 11 0.65 -20.59 -31.80
CA LYS A 11 -0.69 -19.97 -31.70
C LYS A 11 -1.59 -20.76 -30.74
N VAL A 12 -1.67 -22.08 -30.89
CA VAL A 12 -2.47 -22.95 -29.99
C VAL A 12 -2.02 -22.80 -28.55
N ARG A 13 -0.71 -22.84 -28.27
CA ARG A 13 -0.16 -22.64 -26.92
C ARG A 13 -0.55 -21.27 -26.34
N LYS A 14 -0.44 -20.19 -27.14
CA LYS A 14 -0.84 -18.84 -26.70
C LYS A 14 -2.34 -18.78 -26.40
N THR A 15 -3.17 -19.40 -27.22
CA THR A 15 -4.62 -19.45 -26.98
C THR A 15 -4.96 -20.20 -25.70
N ILE A 16 -4.35 -21.39 -25.50
CA ILE A 16 -4.54 -22.16 -24.26
C ILE A 16 -4.12 -21.35 -23.04
N MET A 17 -2.94 -20.72 -23.07
CA MET A 17 -2.47 -19.86 -21.97
C MET A 17 -3.43 -18.69 -21.72
N SER A 18 -3.94 -18.05 -22.77
CA SER A 18 -4.90 -16.94 -22.60
C SER A 18 -6.22 -17.41 -21.98
N VAL A 19 -6.72 -18.59 -22.36
CA VAL A 19 -7.94 -19.16 -21.76
C VAL A 19 -7.71 -19.51 -20.28
N VAL A 20 -6.58 -20.17 -19.97
CA VAL A 20 -6.22 -20.48 -18.57
C VAL A 20 -6.11 -19.22 -17.73
N LEU A 21 -5.42 -18.18 -18.24
CA LEU A 21 -5.32 -16.90 -17.54
C LEU A 21 -6.68 -16.22 -17.35
N ALA A 22 -7.55 -16.28 -18.36
CA ALA A 22 -8.91 -15.73 -18.25
C ALA A 22 -9.73 -16.44 -17.16
N ILE A 23 -9.66 -17.77 -17.09
CA ILE A 23 -10.32 -18.55 -16.03
C ILE A 23 -9.78 -18.15 -14.65
N ILE A 24 -8.46 -18.07 -14.51
CA ILE A 24 -7.82 -17.63 -13.26
C ILE A 24 -8.31 -16.22 -12.89
N CYS A 25 -8.34 -15.28 -13.84
CA CYS A 25 -8.84 -13.92 -13.59
C CYS A 25 -10.29 -13.93 -13.10
N VAL A 26 -11.17 -14.73 -13.70
CA VAL A 26 -12.57 -14.85 -13.26
C VAL A 26 -12.63 -15.37 -11.82
N ILE A 27 -11.87 -16.41 -11.48
CA ILE A 27 -11.81 -16.96 -10.12
C ILE A 27 -11.36 -15.91 -9.11
N TYR A 28 -10.32 -15.12 -9.43
CA TYR A 28 -9.85 -14.04 -8.55
C TYR A 28 -10.82 -12.88 -8.42
N MET A 29 -11.70 -12.66 -9.40
CA MET A 29 -12.74 -11.63 -9.34
C MET A 29 -13.95 -12.05 -8.51
N LEU A 30 -14.20 -13.35 -8.31
CA LEU A 30 -15.38 -13.85 -7.59
C LEU A 30 -15.53 -13.26 -6.18
N PRO A 31 -14.50 -13.17 -5.32
CA PRO A 31 -14.65 -12.57 -3.99
C PRO A 31 -15.09 -11.09 -4.05
N ILE A 32 -14.54 -10.32 -4.99
CA ILE A 32 -14.88 -8.90 -5.15
C ILE A 32 -16.32 -8.76 -5.65
N LEU A 33 -16.73 -9.58 -6.61
CA LEU A 33 -18.11 -9.62 -7.11
C LEU A 33 -19.08 -10.05 -6.01
N THR A 34 -18.71 -11.04 -5.19
CA THR A 34 -19.51 -11.47 -4.04
C THR A 34 -19.69 -10.34 -3.04
N ILE A 35 -18.63 -9.64 -2.67
CA ILE A 35 -18.74 -8.46 -1.80
C ILE A 35 -19.68 -7.43 -2.43
N PHE A 36 -19.45 -7.07 -3.70
CA PHE A 36 -20.24 -6.08 -4.42
C PHE A 36 -21.74 -6.44 -4.47
N THR A 37 -22.10 -7.65 -4.83
CA THR A 37 -23.51 -8.08 -4.87
C THR A 37 -24.18 -8.04 -3.50
N ASN A 38 -23.44 -8.38 -2.44
CA ASN A 38 -23.96 -8.35 -1.08
C ASN A 38 -24.10 -6.94 -0.49
N THR A 39 -23.47 -5.91 -1.09
CA THR A 39 -23.71 -4.52 -0.68
C THR A 39 -25.16 -4.08 -0.90
N PHE A 40 -25.90 -4.74 -1.80
CA PHE A 40 -27.27 -4.42 -2.14
C PHE A 40 -28.30 -5.30 -1.42
N LYS A 41 -27.87 -6.25 -0.57
CA LYS A 41 -28.75 -7.19 0.13
C LYS A 41 -28.97 -6.77 1.58
N ASN A 42 -30.17 -7.09 2.10
CA ASN A 42 -30.43 -6.94 3.53
C ASN A 42 -29.58 -7.93 4.37
N ALA A 43 -29.39 -7.63 5.66
CA ALA A 43 -28.49 -8.40 6.54
C ALA A 43 -28.87 -9.87 6.67
N SER A 44 -30.17 -10.20 6.66
CA SER A 44 -30.65 -11.59 6.75
C SER A 44 -30.32 -12.39 5.51
N ALA A 45 -30.50 -11.81 4.33
CA ALA A 45 -30.14 -12.44 3.05
C ALA A 45 -28.63 -12.65 2.90
N VAL A 46 -27.81 -11.71 3.35
CA VAL A 46 -26.35 -11.89 3.38
C VAL A 46 -25.94 -13.04 4.30
N LYS A 47 -26.63 -13.18 5.45
CA LYS A 47 -26.36 -14.23 6.41
C LYS A 47 -26.82 -15.61 5.93
N SER A 48 -27.95 -15.69 5.21
CA SER A 48 -28.51 -16.96 4.75
C SER A 48 -27.79 -17.54 3.54
N ASP A 49 -27.45 -16.71 2.56
CA ASP A 49 -26.70 -17.12 1.37
C ASP A 49 -25.94 -15.94 0.77
N ILE A 50 -24.63 -15.96 0.97
CA ILE A 50 -23.72 -14.92 0.48
C ILE A 50 -23.53 -14.95 -1.06
N PHE A 51 -23.78 -16.09 -1.70
CA PHE A 51 -23.58 -16.26 -3.14
C PHE A 51 -24.85 -15.99 -3.96
N ALA A 52 -26.03 -15.99 -3.33
CA ALA A 52 -27.27 -15.66 -4.03
C ALA A 52 -27.25 -14.21 -4.52
N LEU A 53 -27.74 -13.99 -5.73
CA LEU A 53 -27.92 -12.64 -6.27
C LEU A 53 -29.07 -11.91 -5.55
N PRO A 54 -29.02 -10.57 -5.44
CA PRO A 54 -30.12 -9.78 -4.91
C PRO A 54 -31.41 -10.00 -5.75
N ASN A 55 -32.53 -10.11 -5.08
CA ASN A 55 -33.85 -10.20 -5.70
C ASN A 55 -34.79 -9.13 -5.11
N SER A 56 -36.05 -9.08 -5.55
CA SER A 56 -37.02 -8.07 -5.12
C SER A 56 -37.31 -8.06 -3.59
N GLU A 57 -37.10 -9.19 -2.90
CA GLU A 57 -37.35 -9.31 -1.45
C GLU A 57 -36.07 -8.99 -0.63
N THR A 58 -34.92 -9.16 -1.21
CA THR A 58 -33.63 -9.04 -0.51
C THR A 58 -32.90 -7.73 -0.79
N VAL A 59 -33.24 -7.02 -1.87
CA VAL A 59 -32.58 -5.78 -2.29
C VAL A 59 -32.99 -4.61 -1.40
N VAL A 60 -31.97 -3.85 -0.94
CA VAL A 60 -32.14 -2.62 -0.13
C VAL A 60 -31.55 -1.38 -0.82
N GLY A 61 -31.21 -1.48 -2.09
CA GLY A 61 -30.62 -0.37 -2.83
C GLY A 61 -29.30 0.14 -2.22
N PHE A 62 -29.19 1.44 -2.02
CA PHE A 62 -27.98 2.09 -1.46
C PHE A 62 -28.02 2.29 0.06
N ASP A 63 -29.05 1.80 0.76
CA ASP A 63 -29.21 2.01 2.20
C ASP A 63 -28.03 1.46 3.02
N ASN A 64 -27.43 0.36 2.56
CA ASN A 64 -26.25 -0.22 3.17
C ASN A 64 -25.03 0.71 3.10
N TYR A 65 -24.88 1.49 2.05
CA TYR A 65 -23.80 2.47 1.91
C TYR A 65 -24.03 3.66 2.85
N VAL A 66 -25.25 4.17 2.93
CA VAL A 66 -25.60 5.26 3.86
C VAL A 66 -25.38 4.79 5.30
N THR A 67 -25.93 3.64 5.64
CA THR A 67 -25.78 3.04 6.98
C THR A 67 -24.32 2.78 7.32
N GLY A 68 -23.56 2.15 6.42
CA GLY A 68 -22.14 1.87 6.63
C GLY A 68 -21.31 3.13 6.85
N MET A 69 -21.58 4.20 6.08
CA MET A 69 -20.84 5.45 6.18
C MET A 69 -21.14 6.25 7.45
N THR A 70 -22.36 6.17 8.02
CA THR A 70 -22.83 7.07 9.05
C THR A 70 -23.13 6.40 10.40
N ALA A 71 -23.31 5.08 10.43
CA ALA A 71 -23.74 4.38 11.64
C ALA A 71 -22.66 4.39 12.75
N GLY A 72 -23.15 4.32 14.00
CA GLY A 72 -22.35 4.16 15.20
C GLY A 72 -21.74 5.47 15.71
N SER A 73 -21.05 5.39 16.85
CA SER A 73 -20.39 6.52 17.51
C SER A 73 -19.15 7.04 16.75
N PHE A 74 -18.58 6.18 15.88
CA PHE A 74 -17.44 6.52 15.04
C PHE A 74 -17.80 6.18 13.58
N PRO A 75 -18.29 7.16 12.79
CA PRO A 75 -18.68 6.94 11.40
C PRO A 75 -17.51 6.50 10.51
N PHE A 76 -17.77 5.63 9.53
CA PHE A 76 -16.74 5.10 8.62
C PHE A 76 -16.02 6.18 7.81
N TRP A 77 -16.72 7.25 7.42
CA TRP A 77 -16.09 8.36 6.69
C TRP A 77 -14.91 9.02 7.46
N LYS A 78 -14.98 9.03 8.81
CA LYS A 78 -13.84 9.49 9.64
C LYS A 78 -12.64 8.53 9.53
N ALA A 79 -12.91 7.21 9.53
CA ALA A 79 -11.86 6.22 9.32
C ALA A 79 -11.20 6.38 7.95
N VAL A 80 -11.98 6.67 6.90
CA VAL A 80 -11.45 6.96 5.55
C VAL A 80 -10.52 8.18 5.57
N ILE A 81 -10.94 9.29 6.18
CA ILE A 81 -10.10 10.50 6.28
C ILE A 81 -8.80 10.20 7.01
N PHE A 82 -8.85 9.54 8.17
CA PHE A 82 -7.63 9.21 8.92
C PHE A 82 -6.74 8.23 8.17
N ASN A 83 -7.32 7.27 7.47
CA ASN A 83 -6.53 6.35 6.62
C ASN A 83 -5.78 7.09 5.51
N VAL A 84 -6.44 8.05 4.84
CA VAL A 84 -5.82 8.90 3.82
C VAL A 84 -4.69 9.74 4.42
N ILE A 85 -4.94 10.41 5.56
CA ILE A 85 -3.93 11.23 6.25
C ILE A 85 -2.70 10.38 6.60
N ILE A 86 -2.90 9.25 7.28
CA ILE A 86 -1.81 8.34 7.67
C ILE A 86 -1.03 7.90 6.44
N THR A 87 -1.72 7.43 5.40
CA THR A 87 -1.08 6.90 4.19
C THR A 87 -0.27 7.97 3.45
N VAL A 88 -0.87 9.14 3.23
CA VAL A 88 -0.20 10.22 2.47
C VAL A 88 0.99 10.77 3.24
N LEU A 89 0.85 11.02 4.54
CA LEU A 89 1.96 11.55 5.36
C LEU A 89 3.07 10.52 5.51
N SER A 90 2.74 9.24 5.73
CA SER A 90 3.75 8.18 5.84
C SER A 90 4.52 8.01 4.53
N ALA A 91 3.83 7.91 3.41
CA ALA A 91 4.46 7.80 2.10
C ALA A 91 5.35 9.02 1.79
N ALA A 92 4.87 10.24 2.07
CA ALA A 92 5.64 11.46 1.86
C ALA A 92 6.93 11.48 2.68
N LEU A 93 6.85 11.12 3.98
CA LEU A 93 8.03 11.05 4.84
C LEU A 93 9.02 9.98 4.38
N ILE A 94 8.53 8.77 4.07
CA ILE A 94 9.38 7.67 3.61
C ILE A 94 10.07 8.05 2.29
N LEU A 95 9.32 8.53 1.30
CA LEU A 95 9.88 8.87 0.00
C LEU A 95 10.90 10.01 0.09
N LEU A 96 10.64 11.04 0.88
CA LEU A 96 11.55 12.18 1.02
C LEU A 96 12.80 11.80 1.80
N PHE A 97 12.65 11.32 3.04
CA PHE A 97 13.81 11.12 3.92
C PHE A 97 14.63 9.89 3.54
N CYS A 98 13.98 8.79 3.11
CA CYS A 98 14.73 7.61 2.71
C CYS A 98 15.47 7.79 1.39
N SER A 99 14.92 8.56 0.41
CA SER A 99 15.65 8.84 -0.83
C SER A 99 16.85 9.77 -0.60
N MET A 100 16.72 10.78 0.28
CA MET A 100 17.85 11.63 0.69
C MET A 100 18.94 10.82 1.40
N ALA A 101 18.56 10.02 2.40
CA ALA A 101 19.50 9.18 3.14
C ALA A 101 20.18 8.15 2.23
N ALA A 102 19.43 7.53 1.33
CA ALA A 102 19.95 6.56 0.38
C ALA A 102 20.95 7.17 -0.62
N TRP A 103 20.66 8.36 -1.11
CA TRP A 103 21.61 9.09 -1.96
C TRP A 103 22.92 9.37 -1.21
N TYR A 104 22.82 9.91 0.01
CA TYR A 104 24.02 10.16 0.84
C TYR A 104 24.82 8.87 1.07
N VAL A 105 24.17 7.79 1.46
CA VAL A 105 24.80 6.48 1.67
C VAL A 105 25.43 5.92 0.39
N ALA A 106 24.81 6.16 -0.77
CA ALA A 106 25.37 5.72 -2.06
C ALA A 106 26.64 6.47 -2.47
N ARG A 107 26.80 7.74 -2.05
CA ARG A 107 27.94 8.61 -2.40
C ARG A 107 29.05 8.62 -1.38
N VAL A 108 28.71 8.51 -0.09
CA VAL A 108 29.68 8.59 0.99
C VAL A 108 30.15 7.19 1.42
N ASN A 109 31.36 6.81 1.02
CA ASN A 109 31.95 5.53 1.39
C ASN A 109 32.58 5.58 2.80
N SER A 110 31.75 5.75 3.83
CA SER A 110 32.19 5.74 5.22
C SER A 110 31.72 4.47 5.95
N PHE A 111 32.41 4.14 7.05
CA PHE A 111 32.03 3.04 7.94
C PHE A 111 30.61 3.23 8.52
N PHE A 112 30.27 4.44 8.92
CA PHE A 112 28.95 4.76 9.46
C PHE A 112 27.84 4.59 8.42
N CYS A 113 28.06 5.01 7.16
CA CYS A 113 27.09 4.81 6.09
C CYS A 113 26.84 3.32 5.82
N LYS A 114 27.89 2.51 5.87
CA LYS A 114 27.76 1.04 5.71
C LYS A 114 26.95 0.42 6.85
N ILE A 115 27.26 0.77 8.11
CA ILE A 115 26.50 0.29 9.27
C ILE A 115 25.05 0.72 9.16
N PHE A 116 24.79 2.00 8.91
CA PHE A 116 23.42 2.51 8.77
C PHE A 116 22.63 1.74 7.70
N TYR A 117 23.23 1.54 6.52
CA TYR A 117 22.61 0.76 5.44
C TYR A 117 22.29 -0.67 5.87
N TYR A 118 23.26 -1.37 6.48
CA TYR A 118 23.02 -2.75 6.93
C TYR A 118 22.00 -2.84 8.06
N LEU A 119 21.94 -1.88 8.97
CA LEU A 119 20.90 -1.83 10.01
C LEU A 119 19.51 -1.62 9.41
N CYS A 120 19.37 -0.74 8.42
CA CYS A 120 18.11 -0.55 7.69
C CYS A 120 17.69 -1.84 6.97
N VAL A 121 18.60 -2.50 6.26
CA VAL A 121 18.29 -3.78 5.58
C VAL A 121 17.98 -4.88 6.60
N PHE A 122 18.72 -4.94 7.70
CA PHE A 122 18.48 -5.91 8.78
C PHE A 122 17.09 -5.75 9.40
N SER A 123 16.59 -4.51 9.52
CA SER A 123 15.26 -4.24 10.06
C SER A 123 14.13 -4.95 9.29
N MET A 124 14.34 -5.25 7.99
CA MET A 124 13.35 -5.98 7.17
C MET A 124 13.22 -7.47 7.57
N VAL A 125 14.25 -8.03 8.21
CA VAL A 125 14.27 -9.44 8.62
C VAL A 125 13.67 -9.62 10.02
N VAL A 126 13.64 -8.55 10.83
CA VAL A 126 13.08 -8.59 12.19
C VAL A 126 11.55 -8.67 12.12
N PRO A 127 10.93 -9.76 12.62
CA PRO A 127 9.47 -9.84 12.65
C PRO A 127 8.86 -8.73 13.50
N PHE A 128 7.86 -8.03 12.97
CA PHE A 128 7.16 -6.94 13.66
C PHE A 128 6.65 -7.36 15.04
N GLN A 129 6.17 -8.59 15.16
CA GLN A 129 5.62 -9.16 16.40
C GLN A 129 6.62 -9.19 17.56
N MET A 130 7.93 -9.23 17.27
CA MET A 130 8.97 -9.21 18.33
C MET A 130 9.11 -7.84 18.98
N VAL A 131 8.80 -6.77 18.25
CA VAL A 131 8.99 -5.39 18.72
C VAL A 131 7.68 -4.67 19.08
N GLN A 132 6.52 -5.26 18.78
CA GLN A 132 5.21 -4.61 18.88
C GLN A 132 4.90 -4.06 20.27
N PHE A 133 5.25 -4.79 21.36
CA PHE A 133 4.97 -4.35 22.72
C PHE A 133 5.83 -3.15 23.13
N THR A 134 7.14 -3.23 22.87
CA THR A 134 8.07 -2.13 23.14
C THR A 134 7.73 -0.91 22.28
N LEU A 135 7.36 -1.12 21.03
CA LEU A 135 6.91 -0.08 20.13
C LEU A 135 5.68 0.65 20.67
N SER A 136 4.64 -0.08 21.05
CA SER A 136 3.40 0.51 21.58
C SER A 136 3.69 1.38 22.80
N LYS A 137 4.49 0.88 23.77
CA LYS A 137 4.89 1.63 24.95
C LYS A 137 5.72 2.88 24.61
N THR A 138 6.66 2.78 23.68
CA THR A 138 7.50 3.90 23.24
C THR A 138 6.64 4.95 22.51
N ALA A 139 5.74 4.52 21.63
CA ALA A 139 4.81 5.40 20.92
C ALA A 139 3.92 6.20 21.90
N ASP A 140 3.40 5.54 22.93
CA ASP A 140 2.59 6.19 23.95
C ASP A 140 3.42 7.20 24.76
N THR A 141 4.63 6.83 25.18
CA THR A 141 5.55 7.73 25.93
C THR A 141 5.89 8.97 25.09
N LEU A 142 6.13 8.81 23.79
CA LEU A 142 6.46 9.89 22.86
C LEU A 142 5.23 10.61 22.31
N LYS A 143 4.01 10.21 22.71
CA LYS A 143 2.72 10.73 22.23
C LYS A 143 2.57 10.63 20.69
N LEU A 144 3.07 9.54 20.12
CA LEU A 144 2.95 9.25 18.68
C LEU A 144 1.66 8.49 18.34
N ASN A 145 0.60 8.68 19.10
CA ASN A 145 -0.65 7.92 19.07
C ASN A 145 -1.79 8.64 18.30
N THR A 146 -1.43 9.50 17.36
CA THR A 146 -2.39 10.24 16.51
C THR A 146 -2.15 9.98 15.02
N PRO A 147 -3.15 10.22 14.15
CA PRO A 147 -2.99 10.10 12.70
C PRO A 147 -1.89 10.99 12.11
N TRP A 148 -1.52 12.07 12.79
CA TRP A 148 -0.49 13.03 12.38
C TRP A 148 0.92 12.60 12.79
N THR A 149 1.05 11.80 13.84
CA THR A 149 2.33 11.44 14.45
C THR A 149 2.75 9.99 14.15
N ILE A 150 1.80 9.07 13.95
CA ILE A 150 2.08 7.69 13.55
C ILE A 150 2.91 7.57 12.25
N PRO A 151 2.87 8.50 11.28
CA PRO A 151 3.75 8.49 10.11
C PRO A 151 5.24 8.45 10.44
N VAL A 152 5.67 8.97 11.59
CA VAL A 152 7.06 8.87 12.06
C VAL A 152 7.45 7.43 12.35
N ILE A 153 6.52 6.64 12.87
CA ILE A 153 6.73 5.21 13.13
C ILE A 153 6.79 4.45 11.80
N TYR A 154 5.89 4.75 10.87
CA TYR A 154 5.92 4.19 9.53
C TYR A 154 7.21 4.50 8.78
N LEU A 155 7.77 5.71 8.94
CA LEU A 155 9.08 6.05 8.40
C LEU A 155 10.16 5.07 8.90
N GLY A 156 10.16 4.73 10.20
CA GLY A 156 11.11 3.76 10.75
C GLY A 156 11.00 2.36 10.14
N PHE A 157 9.79 1.84 10.03
CA PHE A 157 9.55 0.49 9.47
C PHE A 157 9.67 0.43 7.95
N GLY A 158 9.25 1.47 7.22
CA GLY A 158 9.37 1.56 5.76
C GLY A 158 10.79 1.85 5.29
N ALA A 159 11.65 2.41 6.17
CA ALA A 159 13.02 2.79 5.81
C ALA A 159 13.86 1.63 5.26
N GLY A 160 13.68 0.41 5.77
CA GLY A 160 14.44 -0.76 5.32
C GLY A 160 14.30 -0.98 3.81
N LEU A 161 13.08 -1.20 3.34
CA LEU A 161 12.78 -1.43 1.93
C LEU A 161 13.10 -0.21 1.08
N ALA A 162 12.69 0.96 1.52
CA ALA A 162 12.87 2.20 0.76
C ALA A 162 14.37 2.52 0.54
N ILE A 163 15.20 2.47 1.60
CA ILE A 163 16.64 2.72 1.51
C ILE A 163 17.33 1.68 0.64
N PHE A 164 16.96 0.39 0.79
CA PHE A 164 17.51 -0.67 -0.06
C PHE A 164 17.29 -0.38 -1.55
N MET A 165 16.05 -0.06 -1.92
CA MET A 165 15.69 0.22 -3.32
C MET A 165 16.35 1.51 -3.83
N PHE A 166 16.32 2.58 -3.04
CA PHE A 166 16.92 3.87 -3.44
C PHE A 166 18.43 3.80 -3.56
N VAL A 167 19.15 3.13 -2.64
CA VAL A 167 20.61 2.95 -2.73
C VAL A 167 20.97 2.17 -3.99
N GLY A 168 20.23 1.10 -4.30
CA GLY A 168 20.44 0.33 -5.52
C GLY A 168 20.34 1.17 -6.79
N PHE A 169 19.36 2.06 -6.86
CA PHE A 169 19.19 2.93 -8.02
C PHE A 169 20.16 4.13 -8.00
N ALA A 170 20.38 4.77 -6.85
CA ALA A 170 21.28 5.93 -6.73
C ALA A 170 22.71 5.60 -7.18
N LYS A 171 23.18 4.37 -6.93
CA LYS A 171 24.47 3.89 -7.43
C LYS A 171 24.55 3.79 -8.97
N SER A 172 23.43 3.70 -9.66
CA SER A 172 23.39 3.65 -11.14
C SER A 172 23.40 5.03 -11.79
N ILE A 173 23.22 6.10 -11.01
CA ILE A 173 23.31 7.48 -11.52
C ILE A 173 24.81 7.83 -11.66
N PRO A 174 25.26 8.24 -12.86
CA PRO A 174 26.64 8.67 -13.07
C PRO A 174 27.02 9.85 -12.15
N ILE A 175 28.19 9.76 -11.51
CA ILE A 175 28.62 10.80 -10.56
C ILE A 175 28.97 12.12 -11.27
N GLU A 176 29.33 12.04 -12.52
CA GLU A 176 29.71 13.17 -13.38
C GLU A 176 28.55 14.18 -13.52
N ILE A 177 27.30 13.73 -13.40
CA ILE A 177 26.12 14.62 -13.45
C ILE A 177 26.06 15.49 -12.18
N GLU A 178 26.39 14.91 -11.03
CA GLU A 178 26.42 15.63 -9.75
C GLU A 178 27.63 16.55 -9.66
N GLU A 179 28.80 16.14 -10.21
CA GLU A 179 29.98 16.95 -10.33
C GLU A 179 29.76 18.18 -11.24
N ALA A 180 29.10 17.98 -12.39
CA ALA A 180 28.69 19.09 -13.25
C ALA A 180 27.80 20.10 -12.53
N ALA A 181 26.78 19.62 -11.79
CA ALA A 181 25.93 20.48 -10.98
C ALA A 181 26.72 21.26 -9.91
N SER A 182 27.76 20.63 -9.33
CA SER A 182 28.64 21.28 -8.35
C SER A 182 29.50 22.37 -9.00
N ILE A 183 30.00 22.14 -10.22
CA ILE A 183 30.74 23.13 -11.02
C ILE A 183 29.84 24.34 -11.34
N ASP A 184 28.54 24.08 -11.64
CA ASP A 184 27.52 25.11 -11.86
C ASP A 184 27.11 25.85 -10.57
N GLY A 185 27.78 25.58 -9.42
CA GLY A 185 27.53 26.26 -8.15
C GLY A 185 26.35 25.72 -7.35
N CYS A 186 25.83 24.51 -7.65
CA CYS A 186 24.82 23.87 -6.84
C CYS A 186 25.42 23.29 -5.55
N GLY A 187 24.92 23.75 -4.39
CA GLY A 187 25.18 23.07 -3.12
C GLY A 187 24.45 21.73 -3.00
N PRO A 188 24.80 20.86 -2.01
CA PRO A 188 24.27 19.49 -1.91
C PRO A 188 22.75 19.39 -1.90
N VAL A 189 22.08 20.26 -1.17
CA VAL A 189 20.60 20.27 -1.11
C VAL A 189 19.99 20.61 -2.47
N ARG A 190 20.57 21.60 -3.17
CA ARG A 190 20.10 22.00 -4.50
C ARG A 190 20.38 20.91 -5.53
N THR A 191 21.55 20.26 -5.48
CA THR A 191 21.89 19.11 -6.32
C THR A 191 20.89 17.97 -6.10
N TYR A 192 20.54 17.68 -4.85
CA TYR A 192 19.56 16.65 -4.56
C TYR A 192 18.20 16.95 -5.20
N PHE A 193 17.62 18.12 -4.94
CA PHE A 193 16.26 18.43 -5.42
C PHE A 193 16.16 18.66 -6.93
N LEU A 194 17.16 19.28 -7.54
CA LEU A 194 17.12 19.67 -8.95
C LEU A 194 17.69 18.62 -9.89
N VAL A 195 18.61 17.77 -9.42
CA VAL A 195 19.31 16.80 -10.28
C VAL A 195 18.96 15.37 -9.86
N VAL A 196 19.24 14.99 -8.62
CA VAL A 196 19.14 13.60 -8.17
C VAL A 196 17.69 13.15 -8.05
N LEU A 197 16.83 13.93 -7.39
CA LEU A 197 15.43 13.57 -7.14
C LEU A 197 14.63 13.34 -8.45
N PRO A 198 14.77 14.19 -9.48
CA PRO A 198 14.16 13.91 -10.79
C PRO A 198 14.66 12.62 -11.43
N MET A 199 15.95 12.29 -11.29
CA MET A 199 16.50 11.03 -11.80
C MET A 199 16.01 9.82 -11.03
N LEU A 200 15.76 9.95 -9.71
CA LEU A 200 15.16 8.90 -8.86
C LEU A 200 13.67 8.67 -9.13
N LYS A 201 13.01 9.48 -9.98
CA LYS A 201 11.56 9.42 -10.21
C LYS A 201 11.02 8.01 -10.49
N PRO A 202 11.64 7.13 -11.31
CA PRO A 202 11.12 5.78 -11.51
C PRO A 202 11.09 4.96 -10.22
N THR A 203 12.14 5.06 -9.40
CA THR A 203 12.24 4.36 -8.12
C THR A 203 11.32 4.98 -7.07
N LEU A 204 11.19 6.31 -7.03
CA LEU A 204 10.21 6.99 -6.17
C LEU A 204 8.79 6.49 -6.41
N ILE A 205 8.40 6.31 -7.67
CA ILE A 205 7.08 5.77 -8.01
C ILE A 205 6.95 4.33 -7.54
N SER A 206 7.98 3.49 -7.75
CA SER A 206 7.94 2.09 -7.36
C SER A 206 7.87 1.91 -5.84
N VAL A 207 8.74 2.60 -5.09
CA VAL A 207 8.73 2.59 -3.63
C VAL A 207 7.41 3.18 -3.11
N GLY A 208 6.96 4.30 -3.68
CA GLY A 208 5.71 4.93 -3.29
C GLY A 208 4.50 4.01 -3.43
N ILE A 209 4.42 3.23 -4.50
CA ILE A 209 3.34 2.26 -4.70
C ILE A 209 3.37 1.19 -3.60
N LEU A 210 4.54 0.63 -3.30
CA LEU A 210 4.68 -0.41 -2.27
C LEU A 210 4.33 0.11 -0.88
N GLU A 211 4.84 1.28 -0.51
CA GLU A 211 4.62 1.89 0.80
C GLU A 211 3.16 2.35 0.97
N ILE A 212 2.55 2.97 -0.04
CA ILE A 212 1.14 3.38 -0.01
C ILE A 212 0.24 2.14 0.17
N MET A 213 0.48 1.07 -0.60
CA MET A 213 -0.32 -0.15 -0.48
C MET A 213 -0.14 -0.83 0.88
N TRP A 214 1.07 -0.83 1.41
CA TRP A 214 1.34 -1.38 2.74
C TRP A 214 0.62 -0.59 3.83
N VAL A 215 0.82 0.72 3.90
CA VAL A 215 0.22 1.59 4.93
C VAL A 215 -1.31 1.61 4.83
N TRP A 216 -1.87 1.65 3.61
CA TRP A 216 -3.33 1.67 3.40
C TRP A 216 -4.03 0.46 3.99
N ASN A 217 -3.41 -0.72 3.87
CA ASN A 217 -4.01 -2.00 4.31
C ASN A 217 -3.61 -2.39 5.73
N ASP A 218 -2.74 -1.62 6.40
CA ASP A 218 -2.22 -2.00 7.70
C ASP A 218 -3.28 -1.83 8.80
N TYR A 219 -3.54 -2.94 9.48
CA TYR A 219 -4.37 -3.01 10.67
C TYR A 219 -3.53 -2.99 11.94
N LEU A 220 -2.39 -3.72 11.93
CA LEU A 220 -1.71 -4.13 13.16
C LEU A 220 -1.01 -2.95 13.85
N LEU A 221 -0.17 -2.20 13.13
CA LEU A 221 0.54 -1.06 13.70
C LEU A 221 -0.42 0.01 14.24
N PRO A 222 -1.42 0.48 13.46
CA PRO A 222 -2.38 1.47 13.98
C PRO A 222 -3.17 0.96 15.18
N SER A 223 -3.53 -0.33 15.23
CA SER A 223 -4.29 -0.90 16.34
C SER A 223 -3.52 -0.95 17.66
N LEU A 224 -2.18 -0.96 17.59
CA LEU A 224 -1.29 -0.97 18.76
C LEU A 224 -0.91 0.44 19.23
N VAL A 225 -0.99 1.42 18.34
CA VAL A 225 -0.42 2.75 18.57
C VAL A 225 -1.50 3.83 18.73
N LEU A 226 -2.55 3.82 17.89
CA LEU A 226 -3.56 4.88 17.91
C LEU A 226 -4.44 4.82 19.16
N ASP A 227 -4.88 5.99 19.64
CA ASP A 227 -5.97 6.10 20.61
C ASP A 227 -7.29 5.64 19.95
N LEU A 228 -7.66 4.37 20.20
CA LEU A 228 -8.80 3.69 19.60
C LEU A 228 -10.14 4.39 19.82
N ALA A 229 -10.24 5.17 20.90
CA ALA A 229 -11.47 5.92 21.21
C ALA A 229 -11.66 7.10 20.26
N LYS A 230 -10.55 7.70 19.78
CA LYS A 230 -10.56 8.92 18.98
C LYS A 230 -10.22 8.69 17.52
N TYR A 231 -9.36 7.72 17.23
CA TYR A 231 -8.78 7.54 15.90
C TYR A 231 -8.86 6.08 15.47
N ARG A 232 -9.32 5.86 14.25
CA ARG A 232 -9.35 4.54 13.60
C ARG A 232 -9.05 4.71 12.13
N ASN A 233 -8.22 3.82 11.59
CA ASN A 233 -8.09 3.68 10.15
C ASN A 233 -9.17 2.70 9.61
N ILE A 234 -9.24 2.53 8.29
CA ILE A 234 -10.25 1.66 7.64
C ILE A 234 -10.18 0.22 8.14
N PRO A 235 -9.01 -0.49 8.12
CA PRO A 235 -8.95 -1.87 8.59
C PRO A 235 -9.37 -2.04 10.05
N MET A 236 -8.97 -1.12 10.92
CA MET A 236 -9.38 -1.14 12.34
C MET A 236 -10.89 -0.96 12.50
N HIS A 237 -11.47 -0.02 11.76
CA HIS A 237 -12.90 0.23 11.83
C HIS A 237 -13.71 -1.00 11.40
N ILE A 238 -13.35 -1.63 10.28
CA ILE A 238 -14.00 -2.85 9.80
C ILE A 238 -13.84 -3.99 10.81
N GLN A 239 -12.66 -4.19 11.38
CA GLN A 239 -12.41 -5.26 12.35
C GLN A 239 -13.21 -5.05 13.66
N LEU A 240 -13.21 -3.84 14.22
CA LEU A 240 -13.94 -3.52 15.45
C LEU A 240 -15.46 -3.64 15.25
N THR A 241 -15.93 -3.35 14.06
CA THR A 241 -17.34 -3.48 13.70
C THR A 241 -17.74 -4.95 13.55
N ASN A 242 -16.86 -5.77 12.99
CA ASN A 242 -17.08 -7.22 12.84
C ASN A 242 -17.11 -7.97 14.18
N THR A 243 -16.33 -7.52 15.17
CA THR A 243 -16.26 -8.17 16.50
C THR A 243 -17.44 -7.87 17.43
N GLY A 244 -18.46 -7.16 16.95
CA GLY A 244 -19.67 -6.88 17.71
C GLY A 244 -19.49 -5.85 18.85
N SER A 245 -18.33 -5.20 18.94
CA SER A 245 -18.04 -4.18 19.97
C SER A 245 -18.98 -2.96 19.92
N TYR A 246 -19.83 -2.84 18.88
CA TYR A 246 -20.72 -1.71 18.63
C TYR A 246 -22.18 -2.10 18.37
N GLY A 247 -22.62 -3.30 18.80
CA GLY A 247 -23.97 -3.80 18.58
C GLY A 247 -24.07 -4.70 17.33
N GLN A 248 -25.27 -5.25 17.10
CA GLN A 248 -25.51 -6.09 15.91
C GLN A 248 -25.34 -5.25 14.66
N MET A 249 -24.24 -5.49 13.95
CA MET A 249 -23.98 -4.79 12.72
C MET A 249 -24.76 -5.39 11.55
N ASN A 250 -25.33 -4.53 10.74
CA ASN A 250 -25.91 -4.91 9.45
C ASN A 250 -24.80 -5.43 8.52
N LEU A 251 -24.82 -6.75 8.23
CA LEU A 251 -23.82 -7.38 7.36
C LEU A 251 -23.77 -6.76 5.96
N GLY A 252 -24.90 -6.30 5.42
CA GLY A 252 -24.91 -5.59 4.15
C GLY A 252 -24.15 -4.26 4.21
N ALA A 253 -24.32 -3.51 5.31
CA ALA A 253 -23.55 -2.27 5.55
C ALA A 253 -22.04 -2.57 5.71
N MET A 254 -21.67 -3.69 6.36
CA MET A 254 -20.27 -4.11 6.43
C MET A 254 -19.71 -4.44 5.04
N MET A 255 -20.45 -5.15 4.19
CA MET A 255 -20.05 -5.41 2.80
C MET A 255 -19.87 -4.12 2.02
N ALA A 256 -20.72 -3.12 2.22
CA ALA A 256 -20.60 -1.81 1.61
C ALA A 256 -19.31 -1.08 2.05
N MET A 257 -18.97 -1.10 3.34
CA MET A 257 -17.73 -0.51 3.84
C MET A 257 -16.48 -1.22 3.30
N ILE A 258 -16.48 -2.56 3.25
CA ILE A 258 -15.40 -3.34 2.66
C ILE A 258 -15.23 -2.96 1.18
N PHE A 259 -16.32 -2.91 0.43
CA PHE A 259 -16.28 -2.51 -0.97
C PHE A 259 -15.72 -1.09 -1.15
N LEU A 260 -16.21 -0.12 -0.37
CA LEU A 260 -15.70 1.26 -0.38
C LEU A 260 -14.21 1.35 -0.01
N SER A 261 -13.71 0.45 0.83
CA SER A 261 -12.28 0.42 1.19
C SER A 261 -11.37 -0.07 0.06
N ILE A 262 -11.90 -0.90 -0.84
CA ILE A 262 -11.19 -1.46 -1.99
C ILE A 262 -11.13 -0.45 -3.15
N VAL A 263 -12.17 0.35 -3.34
CA VAL A 263 -12.28 1.29 -4.48
C VAL A 263 -11.08 2.24 -4.61
N PRO A 264 -10.59 2.92 -3.56
CA PRO A 264 -9.42 3.79 -3.68
C PRO A 264 -8.16 3.05 -4.11
N ILE A 265 -7.97 1.81 -3.65
CA ILE A 265 -6.83 0.97 -4.05
C ILE A 265 -6.91 0.59 -5.53
N ILE A 266 -8.10 0.22 -6.01
CA ILE A 266 -8.31 -0.09 -7.43
C ILE A 266 -8.00 1.14 -8.28
N ILE A 267 -8.52 2.31 -7.92
CA ILE A 267 -8.24 3.56 -8.62
C ILE A 267 -6.74 3.87 -8.63
N PHE A 268 -6.11 3.77 -7.47
CA PHE A 268 -4.67 3.98 -7.34
C PHE A 268 -3.87 3.01 -8.22
N TYR A 269 -4.22 1.72 -8.21
CA TYR A 269 -3.58 0.72 -9.05
C TYR A 269 -3.75 1.03 -10.53
N LEU A 270 -4.95 1.37 -10.99
CA LEU A 270 -5.22 1.71 -12.39
C LEU A 270 -4.39 2.91 -12.87
N ILE A 271 -4.15 3.89 -12.00
CA ILE A 271 -3.28 5.04 -12.29
C ILE A 271 -1.81 4.60 -12.36
N CYS A 272 -1.39 3.74 -11.45
CA CYS A 272 0.02 3.38 -11.25
C CYS A 272 0.49 2.16 -12.07
N GLN A 273 -0.43 1.32 -12.62
CA GLN A 273 -0.10 0.05 -13.28
C GLN A 273 0.98 0.16 -14.37
N LYS A 274 0.96 1.24 -15.15
CA LYS A 274 1.97 1.49 -16.21
C LYS A 274 3.40 1.63 -15.67
N TYR A 275 3.55 2.09 -14.44
CA TYR A 275 4.85 2.26 -13.78
C TYR A 275 5.31 0.95 -13.13
N ILE A 276 4.36 0.17 -12.57
CA ILE A 276 4.62 -1.16 -12.00
C ILE A 276 5.18 -2.08 -13.09
N ILE A 277 4.53 -2.15 -14.27
CA ILE A 277 4.96 -2.99 -15.38
C ILE A 277 6.38 -2.60 -15.86
N LYS A 278 6.66 -1.29 -15.96
CA LYS A 278 8.00 -0.80 -16.35
C LYS A 278 9.06 -1.12 -15.29
N GLY A 279 8.75 -1.00 -14.00
CA GLY A 279 9.68 -1.29 -12.91
C GLY A 279 10.05 -2.78 -12.84
N VAL A 280 9.06 -3.67 -12.96
CA VAL A 280 9.27 -5.12 -12.99
C VAL A 280 10.07 -5.54 -14.22
N ALA A 281 9.75 -4.99 -15.40
CA ALA A 281 10.49 -5.29 -16.63
C ALA A 281 11.96 -4.84 -16.56
N ALA A 282 12.24 -3.68 -15.97
CA ALA A 282 13.61 -3.18 -15.79
C ALA A 282 14.45 -4.04 -14.82
N GLY A 283 13.80 -4.63 -13.80
CA GLY A 283 14.44 -5.57 -12.87
C GLY A 283 14.73 -6.95 -13.49
N ALA A 284 13.86 -7.42 -14.37
CA ALA A 284 13.97 -8.73 -15.02
C ALA A 284 15.03 -8.79 -16.14
N VAL A 285 15.44 -7.64 -16.69
CA VAL A 285 16.44 -7.57 -17.79
C VAL A 285 17.87 -7.50 -17.28
N LYS A 286 18.10 -7.38 -15.97
CA LYS A 286 19.44 -7.37 -15.34
C LYS A 286 19.90 -8.75 -14.81
N GLY A 287 19.17 -9.81 -15.15
CA GLY A 287 19.56 -11.19 -14.88
C GLY A 287 20.15 -11.89 -16.12
#